data_6a23f201b7c66fe2873f5675248a4317
#
_entry.id   6a23f201b7c66fe2873f5675248a4317
#
_cell.length_a   1.000
_cell.length_b   1.000
_cell.length_c   1.000
_cell.angle_alpha   90.00
_cell.angle_beta   90.00
_cell.angle_gamma   90.00
#
_symmetry.space_group_name_H-M   'P 1'
#
loop_
_entity.id
_entity.type
_entity.pdbx_description
1 polymer ?
#
loop_
_entity_poly.entity_id
_entity_poly.type
_entity_poly.pdbx_seq_one_letter_code
_entity_poly.pdbx_strand_id
1 'polypeptide(L)'
;MGALDDIKDHGTRIFKVGITDDSRIHLLNRLYCVVALVVFTVIVSSRQYAGEPIQCWCPAVFEKSHVAYTNNYCWIANTYYIDFESSLPIEREVRFEKEIEYYQWVPLVFVLQAFLFYFPRMVWKRFGGYSYINVKKMLRQADEAVFMTATERDETLNEIVLYLDKYIKIRNCISSPYKKMEGVKTKMANYGIHYGNYLVFLFMVTSFLYLVNSVGQIFLVDSLLGNDFKTLGFHFLRALFRGEAFEDHFRFPRVTFCDLDIRQMTNVQTWTVQCSLPINLFNEKLFCINWLMLVFMAIVNTTSFLYNFVSIFLPFRHRNYVRKFLDFEGIREGRPDTTQSEDEELENNFVFEYLRHDGVFLIWFLSNKTNQVIAAEIVIKLWKMYVKVKTTSGIEMKKNNEASNY
;
A
#
# COMPACT_ATOMS: atom_id res chain seq x y z
N MET A 1 27.64 11.62 21.96
CA MET A 1 27.65 10.22 21.56
C MET A 1 26.26 9.58 21.74
N GLY A 2 25.54 9.83 22.85
CA GLY A 2 24.21 9.24 23.09
C GLY A 2 23.09 9.55 22.06
N ALA A 3 23.01 10.79 21.55
CA ALA A 3 21.94 11.17 20.61
C ALA A 3 22.02 10.46 19.25
N LEU A 4 23.23 10.14 18.77
CA LEU A 4 23.46 9.39 17.53
C LEU A 4 23.12 7.89 17.70
N ASP A 5 23.37 7.35 18.89
CA ASP A 5 23.01 5.96 19.21
C ASP A 5 21.50 5.79 19.40
N ASP A 6 20.83 6.79 19.99
CA ASP A 6 19.35 6.83 20.08
C ASP A 6 18.69 6.95 18.71
N ILE A 7 19.23 7.77 17.79
CA ILE A 7 18.73 7.90 16.41
C ILE A 7 18.95 6.60 15.64
N LYS A 8 20.09 5.93 15.86
CA LYS A 8 20.39 4.65 15.21
C LYS A 8 19.49 3.52 15.74
N ASP A 9 19.22 3.50 17.04
CA ASP A 9 18.32 2.50 17.66
C ASP A 9 16.85 2.75 17.29
N HIS A 10 16.40 4.01 17.20
CA HIS A 10 15.09 4.38 16.66
C HIS A 10 14.99 4.08 15.15
N GLY A 11 16.04 4.40 14.38
CA GLY A 11 16.12 4.06 12.96
C GLY A 11 16.06 2.56 12.72
N THR A 12 16.78 1.76 13.48
CA THR A 12 16.74 0.28 13.39
C THR A 12 15.40 -0.30 13.86
N ARG A 13 14.71 0.33 14.79
CA ARG A 13 13.33 -0.06 15.20
C ARG A 13 12.29 0.28 14.13
N ILE A 14 12.44 1.38 13.40
CA ILE A 14 11.57 1.74 12.27
C ILE A 14 11.75 0.75 11.13
N PHE A 15 12.98 0.27 10.87
CA PHE A 15 13.30 -0.70 9.82
C PHE A 15 13.19 -2.17 10.25
N LYS A 16 13.19 -2.50 11.55
CA LYS A 16 12.76 -3.81 12.04
C LYS A 16 11.24 -3.92 11.86
N VAL A 17 10.84 -4.24 10.66
CA VAL A 17 9.44 -4.57 10.36
C VAL A 17 9.14 -5.90 11.06
N GLY A 18 8.68 -5.83 12.32
CA GLY A 18 8.12 -6.99 13.00
C GLY A 18 6.98 -7.57 12.18
N ILE A 19 6.53 -8.77 12.49
CA ILE A 19 5.43 -9.43 11.78
C ILE A 19 4.23 -8.51 11.71
N THR A 20 3.85 -8.17 10.48
CA THR A 20 2.73 -7.31 10.17
C THR A 20 1.65 -8.10 9.47
N ASP A 21 0.41 -7.69 9.70
CA ASP A 21 -0.79 -8.19 9.02
C ASP A 21 -0.95 -7.64 7.58
N ASP A 22 0.15 -7.23 6.94
CA ASP A 22 0.18 -6.76 5.56
C ASP A 22 0.78 -7.81 4.63
N SER A 23 0.32 -7.89 3.39
CA SER A 23 1.07 -8.60 2.35
C SER A 23 2.42 -7.90 2.10
N ARG A 24 3.39 -8.59 1.49
CA ARG A 24 4.69 -7.99 1.15
C ARG A 24 4.53 -6.77 0.25
N ILE A 25 3.58 -6.82 -0.66
CA ILE A 25 3.30 -5.73 -1.61
C ILE A 25 2.59 -4.56 -0.93
N HIS A 26 1.64 -4.83 -0.01
CA HIS A 26 1.02 -3.77 0.80
C HIS A 26 2.07 -3.06 1.68
N LEU A 27 3.02 -3.82 2.24
CA LEU A 27 4.12 -3.26 3.01
C LEU A 27 5.01 -2.35 2.15
N LEU A 28 5.29 -2.75 0.90
CA LEU A 28 6.08 -1.97 -0.05
C LEU A 28 5.40 -0.61 -0.34
N ASN A 29 4.09 -0.60 -0.57
CA ASN A 29 3.32 0.62 -0.77
C ASN A 29 3.35 1.54 0.46
N ARG A 30 2.95 1.03 1.64
CA ARG A 30 2.72 1.87 2.83
C ARG A 30 3.99 2.29 3.57
N LEU A 31 5.09 1.56 3.44
CA LEU A 31 6.33 1.85 4.14
C LEU A 31 7.37 2.46 3.18
N TYR A 32 7.78 1.70 2.17
CA TYR A 32 8.89 2.13 1.32
C TYR A 32 8.53 3.32 0.44
N CYS A 33 7.35 3.33 -0.21
CA CYS A 33 6.93 4.49 -1.00
C CYS A 33 6.69 5.71 -0.11
N VAL A 34 6.07 5.54 1.06
CA VAL A 34 5.84 6.65 1.99
C VAL A 34 7.16 7.24 2.49
N VAL A 35 8.12 6.40 2.91
CA VAL A 35 9.44 6.86 3.34
C VAL A 35 10.17 7.61 2.22
N ALA A 36 10.15 7.08 0.99
CA ALA A 36 10.78 7.74 -0.15
C ALA A 36 10.16 9.12 -0.41
N LEU A 37 8.82 9.23 -0.40
CA LEU A 37 8.13 10.50 -0.61
C LEU A 37 8.36 11.51 0.53
N VAL A 38 8.45 11.05 1.77
CA VAL A 38 8.83 11.90 2.91
C VAL A 38 10.25 12.41 2.75
N VAL A 39 11.20 11.57 2.31
CA VAL A 39 12.58 11.99 2.00
C VAL A 39 12.59 13.04 0.88
N PHE A 40 11.80 12.83 -0.19
CA PHE A 40 11.67 13.83 -1.26
C PHE A 40 11.13 15.16 -0.74
N THR A 41 10.10 15.11 0.09
CA THR A 41 9.54 16.29 0.76
C THR A 41 10.61 17.04 1.54
N VAL A 42 11.40 16.34 2.36
CA VAL A 42 12.46 16.97 3.18
C VAL A 42 13.54 17.60 2.29
N ILE A 43 13.98 16.92 1.22
CA ILE A 43 14.98 17.45 0.28
C ILE A 43 14.47 18.74 -0.36
N VAL A 44 13.25 18.73 -0.92
CA VAL A 44 12.70 19.92 -1.60
C VAL A 44 12.46 21.05 -0.60
N SER A 45 11.85 20.75 0.55
CA SER A 45 11.57 21.77 1.59
C SER A 45 12.87 22.40 2.12
N SER A 46 13.92 21.60 2.31
CA SER A 46 15.20 22.14 2.79
C SER A 46 15.81 23.13 1.78
N ARG A 47 15.68 22.86 0.48
CA ARG A 47 16.15 23.77 -0.57
C ARG A 47 15.26 25.00 -0.72
N GLN A 48 13.96 24.84 -0.51
CA GLN A 48 13.00 25.91 -0.66
C GLN A 48 13.04 26.92 0.51
N TYR A 49 13.23 26.45 1.75
CA TYR A 49 13.17 27.29 2.95
C TYR A 49 14.51 27.61 3.59
N ALA A 50 15.51 26.76 3.46
CA ALA A 50 16.87 26.98 4.00
C ALA A 50 17.92 27.35 2.96
N GLY A 51 17.59 27.26 1.67
CA GLY A 51 18.42 27.65 0.53
C GLY A 51 17.92 28.92 -0.14
N GLU A 52 18.53 29.24 -1.27
CA GLU A 52 18.06 30.29 -2.18
C GLU A 52 17.36 29.61 -3.36
N PRO A 53 16.02 29.51 -3.34
CA PRO A 53 15.26 28.77 -4.35
C PRO A 53 15.26 29.45 -5.72
N ILE A 54 15.48 30.80 -5.73
CA ILE A 54 15.51 31.64 -6.91
C ILE A 54 16.61 32.69 -6.76
N GLN A 55 17.27 33.01 -7.85
CA GLN A 55 18.25 34.06 -7.92
C GLN A 55 18.03 34.86 -9.21
N CYS A 56 17.75 36.17 -9.09
CA CYS A 56 17.46 37.03 -10.24
C CYS A 56 18.63 37.94 -10.55
N TRP A 57 18.94 38.07 -11.82
CA TRP A 57 19.93 39.00 -12.31
C TRP A 57 19.31 40.39 -12.44
N CYS A 58 19.70 41.26 -11.51
CA CYS A 58 19.15 42.60 -11.43
C CYS A 58 20.16 43.62 -12.08
N PRO A 59 19.65 44.77 -12.62
CA PRO A 59 20.48 45.83 -13.10
C PRO A 59 21.41 46.38 -12.02
N ALA A 60 22.54 46.95 -12.44
CA ALA A 60 23.60 47.49 -11.53
C ALA A 60 23.11 48.61 -10.60
N VAL A 61 21.96 49.22 -10.90
CA VAL A 61 21.32 50.26 -10.08
C VAL A 61 20.69 49.70 -8.82
N PHE A 62 20.46 48.37 -8.75
CA PHE A 62 19.83 47.72 -7.60
C PHE A 62 20.86 47.43 -6.52
N GLU A 63 20.63 47.97 -5.32
CA GLU A 63 21.41 47.64 -4.12
C GLU A 63 21.06 46.23 -3.62
N LYS A 64 21.84 45.71 -2.69
CA LYS A 64 21.61 44.35 -2.09
C LYS A 64 20.20 44.16 -1.54
N SER A 65 19.59 45.21 -0.93
CA SER A 65 18.22 45.19 -0.42
C SER A 65 17.21 45.05 -1.54
N HIS A 66 17.41 45.72 -2.66
CA HIS A 66 16.54 45.63 -3.85
C HIS A 66 16.63 44.25 -4.51
N VAL A 67 17.82 43.66 -4.58
CA VAL A 67 18.01 42.29 -5.10
C VAL A 67 17.31 41.27 -4.22
N ALA A 68 17.43 41.39 -2.88
CA ALA A 68 16.72 40.49 -1.96
C ALA A 68 15.20 40.63 -2.09
N TYR A 69 14.68 41.85 -2.24
CA TYR A 69 13.25 42.08 -2.49
C TYR A 69 12.81 41.47 -3.82
N THR A 70 13.59 41.66 -4.88
CA THR A 70 13.30 41.13 -6.23
C THR A 70 13.23 39.59 -6.20
N ASN A 71 14.21 38.93 -5.54
CA ASN A 71 14.19 37.48 -5.41
C ASN A 71 12.92 36.98 -4.69
N ASN A 72 12.58 37.60 -3.56
CA ASN A 72 11.38 37.25 -2.81
C ASN A 72 10.10 37.53 -3.60
N TYR A 73 10.04 38.66 -4.28
CA TYR A 73 8.89 39.02 -5.11
C TYR A 73 8.70 37.99 -6.25
N CYS A 74 9.74 37.75 -7.03
CA CYS A 74 9.68 36.82 -8.16
C CYS A 74 9.41 35.36 -7.70
N TRP A 75 9.81 35.00 -6.48
CA TRP A 75 9.44 33.71 -5.90
C TRP A 75 7.94 33.60 -5.64
N ILE A 76 7.33 34.66 -5.12
CA ILE A 76 5.89 34.66 -4.74
C ILE A 76 4.99 34.91 -5.95
N ALA A 77 5.40 35.81 -6.85
CA ALA A 77 4.60 36.25 -7.99
C ALA A 77 4.60 35.28 -9.17
N ASN A 78 5.31 34.16 -9.06
CA ASN A 78 5.63 33.21 -10.11
C ASN A 78 6.59 33.77 -11.19
N THR A 79 7.09 32.87 -12.02
CA THR A 79 7.97 33.18 -13.15
C THR A 79 7.42 32.52 -14.40
N TYR A 80 7.78 33.03 -15.56
CA TYR A 80 7.38 32.46 -16.84
C TYR A 80 8.59 32.02 -17.67
N TYR A 81 8.36 31.00 -18.51
CA TYR A 81 9.39 30.48 -19.39
C TYR A 81 9.11 30.83 -20.83
N ILE A 82 10.14 31.42 -21.49
CA ILE A 82 10.13 31.70 -22.91
C ILE A 82 11.49 31.25 -23.44
N ASP A 83 11.48 30.53 -24.56
CA ASP A 83 12.67 30.05 -25.22
C ASP A 83 13.55 31.24 -25.67
N PHE A 84 14.86 31.14 -25.46
CA PHE A 84 15.80 32.21 -25.83
C PHE A 84 15.86 32.47 -27.34
N GLU A 85 15.44 31.52 -28.17
CA GLU A 85 15.35 31.69 -29.62
C GLU A 85 14.14 32.51 -30.04
N SER A 86 13.13 32.66 -29.17
CA SER A 86 11.91 33.42 -29.43
C SER A 86 12.01 34.84 -28.85
N SER A 87 11.42 35.83 -29.55
CA SER A 87 11.29 37.19 -29.01
C SER A 87 10.33 37.24 -27.84
N LEU A 88 10.67 38.07 -26.83
CA LEU A 88 9.79 38.27 -25.68
C LEU A 88 8.49 38.95 -26.14
N PRO A 89 7.28 38.35 -25.87
CA PRO A 89 6.03 38.99 -26.21
C PRO A 89 5.86 40.31 -25.48
N ILE A 90 5.42 41.35 -26.21
CA ILE A 90 5.19 42.70 -25.66
C ILE A 90 3.95 42.65 -24.73
N GLU A 91 2.93 41.87 -25.09
CA GLU A 91 1.69 41.71 -24.35
C GLU A 91 1.92 40.91 -23.08
N ARG A 92 1.56 41.49 -21.94
CA ARG A 92 1.74 40.88 -20.63
C ARG A 92 0.87 39.64 -20.44
N GLU A 93 -0.35 39.66 -21.02
CA GLU A 93 -1.31 38.54 -20.95
C GLU A 93 -0.72 37.25 -21.56
N VAL A 94 -0.04 37.34 -22.70
CA VAL A 94 0.63 36.20 -23.35
C VAL A 94 1.78 35.64 -22.53
N ARG A 95 2.41 36.49 -21.70
CA ARG A 95 3.47 36.04 -20.77
C ARG A 95 2.91 35.31 -19.57
N PHE A 96 1.75 35.76 -19.04
CA PHE A 96 1.07 35.10 -17.94
C PHE A 96 0.53 33.71 -18.31
N GLU A 97 0.12 33.47 -19.56
CA GLU A 97 -0.27 32.13 -20.03
C GLU A 97 0.87 31.08 -19.94
N LYS A 98 2.13 31.53 -19.83
CA LYS A 98 3.34 30.70 -19.73
C LYS A 98 3.93 30.67 -18.33
N GLU A 99 3.16 31.10 -17.32
CA GLU A 99 3.60 31.07 -15.93
C GLU A 99 3.82 29.65 -15.42
N ILE A 100 4.78 29.49 -14.52
CA ILE A 100 5.15 28.25 -13.89
C ILE A 100 4.74 28.35 -12.42
N GLU A 101 3.67 27.67 -12.04
CA GLU A 101 3.10 27.78 -10.70
C GLU A 101 3.45 26.61 -9.79
N TYR A 102 3.87 25.44 -10.33
CA TYR A 102 3.96 24.19 -9.59
C TYR A 102 5.08 24.14 -8.53
N TYR A 103 6.19 24.86 -8.73
CA TYR A 103 7.41 24.65 -7.93
C TYR A 103 7.26 24.96 -6.45
N GLN A 104 6.36 25.86 -6.08
CA GLN A 104 6.04 26.18 -4.70
C GLN A 104 5.24 25.04 -4.02
N TRP A 105 4.44 24.29 -4.78
CA TRP A 105 3.54 23.25 -4.30
C TRP A 105 4.17 21.86 -4.22
N VAL A 106 5.35 21.67 -4.80
CA VAL A 106 6.03 20.35 -4.86
C VAL A 106 6.12 19.63 -3.52
N PRO A 107 6.50 20.26 -2.39
CA PRO A 107 6.54 19.58 -1.10
C PRO A 107 5.17 19.07 -0.67
N LEU A 108 4.11 19.85 -0.88
CA LEU A 108 2.74 19.48 -0.53
C LEU A 108 2.23 18.35 -1.42
N VAL A 109 2.61 18.32 -2.69
CA VAL A 109 2.30 17.22 -3.62
C VAL A 109 2.89 15.92 -3.11
N PHE A 110 4.17 15.89 -2.70
CA PHE A 110 4.80 14.69 -2.16
C PHE A 110 4.18 14.24 -0.83
N VAL A 111 3.79 15.17 0.04
CA VAL A 111 3.05 14.85 1.28
C VAL A 111 1.69 14.22 0.96
N LEU A 112 0.96 14.80 0.01
CA LEU A 112 -0.33 14.25 -0.44
C LEU A 112 -0.17 12.85 -1.03
N GLN A 113 0.84 12.63 -1.87
CA GLN A 113 1.15 11.31 -2.42
C GLN A 113 1.48 10.30 -1.31
N ALA A 114 2.28 10.68 -0.33
CA ALA A 114 2.62 9.83 0.81
C ALA A 114 1.36 9.45 1.63
N PHE A 115 0.47 10.40 1.87
CA PHE A 115 -0.81 10.15 2.53
C PHE A 115 -1.68 9.17 1.73
N LEU A 116 -1.78 9.35 0.41
CA LEU A 116 -2.56 8.48 -0.46
C LEU A 116 -1.99 7.04 -0.50
N PHE A 117 -0.66 6.86 -0.44
CA PHE A 117 -0.06 5.52 -0.30
C PHE A 117 -0.34 4.87 1.06
N TYR A 118 -0.51 5.66 2.11
CA TYR A 118 -0.84 5.15 3.45
C TYR A 118 -2.34 4.89 3.63
N PHE A 119 -3.20 5.57 2.88
CA PHE A 119 -4.66 5.51 3.02
C PHE A 119 -5.26 4.08 2.95
N PRO A 120 -4.89 3.18 2.00
CA PRO A 120 -5.45 1.83 1.98
C PRO A 120 -5.14 1.03 3.24
N ARG A 121 -3.99 1.30 3.89
CA ARG A 121 -3.65 0.70 5.18
C ARG A 121 -4.59 1.15 6.30
N MET A 122 -5.00 2.42 6.30
CA MET A 122 -5.99 2.93 7.26
C MET A 122 -7.33 2.21 7.09
N VAL A 123 -7.75 2.00 5.84
CA VAL A 123 -8.97 1.23 5.50
C VAL A 123 -8.85 -0.21 6.05
N TRP A 124 -7.76 -0.92 5.74
CA TRP A 124 -7.53 -2.27 6.27
C TRP A 124 -7.59 -2.31 7.81
N LYS A 125 -6.87 -1.42 8.48
CA LYS A 125 -6.84 -1.37 9.95
C LYS A 125 -8.20 -1.03 10.55
N ARG A 126 -8.95 -0.10 9.95
CA ARG A 126 -10.24 0.34 10.45
C ARG A 126 -11.31 -0.76 10.32
N PHE A 127 -11.36 -1.40 9.15
CA PHE A 127 -12.38 -2.40 8.86
C PHE A 127 -11.96 -3.82 9.31
N GLY A 128 -10.67 -4.13 9.36
CA GLY A 128 -10.16 -5.41 9.86
C GLY A 128 -10.59 -5.72 11.30
N GLY A 129 -10.77 -4.68 12.14
CA GLY A 129 -11.28 -4.85 13.51
C GLY A 129 -12.69 -5.46 13.62
N TYR A 130 -13.51 -5.29 12.57
CA TYR A 130 -14.86 -5.88 12.55
C TYR A 130 -14.88 -7.38 12.20
N SER A 131 -13.75 -7.96 11.83
CA SER A 131 -13.66 -9.40 11.52
C SER A 131 -13.71 -10.32 12.75
N TYR A 132 -13.73 -9.78 13.96
CA TYR A 132 -13.66 -10.53 15.23
C TYR A 132 -12.37 -11.35 15.43
N ILE A 133 -11.40 -11.27 14.51
CA ILE A 133 -10.11 -11.95 14.61
C ILE A 133 -8.95 -10.93 14.61
N ASN A 134 -8.04 -11.08 15.56
CA ASN A 134 -6.82 -10.28 15.57
C ASN A 134 -5.71 -11.03 14.81
N VAL A 135 -5.70 -10.85 13.48
CA VAL A 135 -4.74 -11.52 12.58
C VAL A 135 -3.30 -11.22 12.99
N LYS A 136 -2.99 -9.97 13.38
CA LYS A 136 -1.62 -9.58 13.78
C LYS A 136 -1.16 -10.33 15.03
N LYS A 137 -2.04 -10.48 16.05
CA LYS A 137 -1.68 -11.23 17.28
C LYS A 137 -1.44 -12.69 16.98
N MET A 138 -2.33 -13.30 16.19
CA MET A 138 -2.22 -14.71 15.77
C MET A 138 -0.91 -14.99 15.02
N LEU A 139 -0.57 -14.14 14.05
CA LEU A 139 0.68 -14.25 13.30
C LEU A 139 1.92 -14.14 14.19
N ARG A 140 1.89 -13.22 15.15
CA ARG A 140 3.01 -13.03 16.07
C ARG A 140 3.20 -14.25 16.98
N GLN A 141 2.13 -14.79 17.54
CA GLN A 141 2.20 -16.03 18.34
C GLN A 141 2.71 -17.21 17.52
N ALA A 142 2.25 -17.35 16.26
CA ALA A 142 2.72 -18.40 15.37
C ALA A 142 4.20 -18.29 15.00
N ASP A 143 4.73 -17.07 14.89
CA ASP A 143 6.15 -16.84 14.62
C ASP A 143 7.02 -17.10 15.85
N GLU A 144 6.57 -16.63 17.00
CA GLU A 144 7.25 -16.91 18.28
C GLU A 144 7.33 -18.41 18.55
N ALA A 145 6.33 -19.19 18.16
CA ALA A 145 6.28 -20.65 18.31
C ALA A 145 7.38 -21.40 17.52
N VAL A 146 7.99 -20.77 16.51
CA VAL A 146 9.08 -21.38 15.73
C VAL A 146 10.30 -21.70 16.59
N PHE A 147 10.58 -20.86 17.59
CA PHE A 147 11.77 -20.92 18.43
C PHE A 147 11.49 -21.48 19.85
N MET A 148 10.26 -21.89 20.14
CA MET A 148 9.87 -22.47 21.44
C MET A 148 10.28 -23.94 21.57
N THR A 149 10.35 -24.43 22.81
CA THR A 149 10.53 -25.85 23.10
C THR A 149 9.33 -26.67 22.59
N ALA A 150 9.51 -27.98 22.37
CA ALA A 150 8.46 -28.81 21.78
C ALA A 150 7.14 -28.77 22.58
N THR A 151 7.19 -28.72 23.91
CA THR A 151 6.01 -28.67 24.80
C THR A 151 5.32 -27.32 24.74
N GLU A 152 6.04 -26.23 24.91
CA GLU A 152 5.50 -24.85 24.82
C GLU A 152 4.93 -24.55 23.43
N ARG A 153 5.61 -25.04 22.39
CA ARG A 153 5.15 -24.94 21.01
C ARG A 153 3.81 -25.62 20.83
N ASP A 154 3.64 -26.84 21.33
CA ASP A 154 2.40 -27.60 21.20
C ASP A 154 1.22 -26.90 21.91
N GLU A 155 1.45 -26.34 23.10
CA GLU A 155 0.46 -25.52 23.82
C GLU A 155 0.08 -24.26 23.02
N THR A 156 1.06 -23.49 22.54
CA THR A 156 0.80 -22.27 21.76
C THR A 156 0.04 -22.58 20.48
N LEU A 157 0.40 -23.65 19.77
CA LEU A 157 -0.32 -24.06 18.57
C LEU A 157 -1.74 -24.52 18.87
N ASN A 158 -1.97 -25.21 19.99
CA ASN A 158 -3.31 -25.61 20.43
C ASN A 158 -4.17 -24.38 20.75
N GLU A 159 -3.61 -23.32 21.38
CA GLU A 159 -4.33 -22.06 21.61
C GLU A 159 -4.72 -21.38 20.29
N ILE A 160 -3.81 -21.33 19.32
CA ILE A 160 -4.09 -20.76 17.99
C ILE A 160 -5.19 -21.56 17.29
N VAL A 161 -5.14 -22.88 17.33
CA VAL A 161 -6.15 -23.77 16.73
C VAL A 161 -7.52 -23.57 17.38
N LEU A 162 -7.60 -23.51 18.70
CA LEU A 162 -8.83 -23.24 19.44
C LEU A 162 -9.40 -21.85 19.12
N TYR A 163 -8.51 -20.85 18.98
CA TYR A 163 -8.91 -19.49 18.60
C TYR A 163 -9.50 -19.45 17.17
N LEU A 164 -8.87 -20.14 16.21
CA LEU A 164 -9.35 -20.26 14.84
C LEU A 164 -10.67 -21.04 14.76
N ASP A 165 -10.78 -22.19 15.46
CA ASP A 165 -12.00 -22.98 15.51
C ASP A 165 -13.17 -22.17 16.10
N LYS A 166 -12.93 -21.45 17.19
CA LYS A 166 -13.92 -20.56 17.79
C LYS A 166 -14.36 -19.46 16.84
N TYR A 167 -13.42 -18.84 16.12
CA TYR A 167 -13.73 -17.85 15.08
C TYR A 167 -14.61 -18.44 13.98
N ILE A 168 -14.25 -19.61 13.47
CA ILE A 168 -14.99 -20.32 12.42
C ILE A 168 -16.42 -20.67 12.91
N LYS A 169 -16.58 -21.18 14.13
CA LYS A 169 -17.88 -21.53 14.73
C LYS A 169 -18.76 -20.31 14.97
N ILE A 170 -18.22 -19.22 15.53
CA ILE A 170 -18.97 -17.97 15.75
C ILE A 170 -19.48 -17.46 14.39
N ARG A 171 -18.64 -17.42 13.37
CA ARG A 171 -19.02 -17.01 12.02
C ARG A 171 -20.14 -17.87 11.44
N ASN A 172 -20.07 -19.20 11.61
CA ASN A 172 -21.10 -20.14 11.14
C ASN A 172 -22.41 -19.98 11.93
N CYS A 173 -22.36 -19.67 13.24
CA CYS A 173 -23.54 -19.37 14.05
C CYS A 173 -24.19 -18.03 13.65
N ILE A 174 -23.42 -17.01 13.33
CA ILE A 174 -23.93 -15.71 12.87
C ILE A 174 -24.58 -15.83 11.49
N SER A 175 -24.16 -16.80 10.68
CA SER A 175 -24.74 -17.12 9.37
C SER A 175 -26.14 -17.75 9.46
N SER A 176 -26.61 -18.16 10.66
CA SER A 176 -27.94 -18.66 10.84
C SER A 176 -28.99 -17.53 10.76
N PRO A 177 -30.09 -17.69 9.99
CA PRO A 177 -31.04 -16.59 9.71
C PRO A 177 -31.86 -16.11 10.94
N TYR A 178 -31.63 -16.66 12.11
CA TYR A 178 -32.40 -16.40 13.31
C TYR A 178 -31.98 -15.22 14.19
N LYS A 179 -30.85 -14.53 13.92
CA LYS A 179 -30.44 -13.33 14.70
C LYS A 179 -30.23 -12.11 13.81
N LYS A 180 -31.33 -11.42 13.50
CA LYS A 180 -31.33 -10.05 13.02
C LYS A 180 -30.84 -9.13 14.14
N MET A 181 -29.58 -8.68 14.09
CA MET A 181 -29.10 -7.55 14.91
C MET A 181 -29.38 -6.24 14.16
N GLU A 182 -30.16 -5.38 14.78
CA GLU A 182 -30.55 -4.06 14.24
C GLU A 182 -29.40 -3.04 14.33
N GLY A 183 -29.10 -2.39 13.20
CA GLY A 183 -28.20 -1.25 13.10
C GLY A 183 -27.63 -1.05 11.69
N VAL A 184 -27.81 0.12 11.11
CA VAL A 184 -27.46 0.44 9.71
C VAL A 184 -25.94 0.34 9.44
N LYS A 185 -25.07 0.55 10.44
CA LYS A 185 -23.60 0.41 10.31
C LYS A 185 -23.14 -1.04 10.25
N THR A 186 -23.96 -1.97 10.70
CA THR A 186 -23.72 -3.41 10.69
C THR A 186 -24.09 -4.09 9.37
N LYS A 187 -24.89 -3.48 8.50
CA LYS A 187 -25.40 -4.16 7.28
C LYS A 187 -24.28 -4.56 6.31
N MET A 188 -23.30 -3.72 6.07
CA MET A 188 -22.21 -4.02 5.13
C MET A 188 -21.22 -5.05 5.72
N ALA A 189 -20.90 -4.94 7.00
CA ALA A 189 -20.10 -5.93 7.72
C ALA A 189 -20.82 -7.27 7.85
N ASN A 190 -22.12 -7.25 8.15
CA ASN A 190 -22.96 -8.45 8.26
C ASN A 190 -23.05 -9.21 6.93
N TYR A 191 -23.14 -8.56 5.78
CA TYR A 191 -23.21 -9.23 4.47
C TYR A 191 -21.96 -10.08 4.19
N GLY A 192 -20.77 -9.55 4.41
CA GLY A 192 -19.51 -10.29 4.21
C GLY A 192 -19.25 -11.37 5.27
N ILE A 193 -19.62 -11.10 6.54
CA ILE A 193 -19.46 -12.05 7.66
C ILE A 193 -20.37 -13.25 7.48
N HIS A 194 -21.60 -13.08 7.01
CA HIS A 194 -22.56 -14.17 6.78
C HIS A 194 -22.07 -15.20 5.76
N TYR A 195 -21.34 -14.77 4.72
CA TYR A 195 -20.83 -15.68 3.68
C TYR A 195 -19.45 -16.27 3.98
N GLY A 196 -18.78 -15.86 5.09
CA GLY A 196 -17.42 -16.28 5.42
C GLY A 196 -16.36 -15.80 4.44
N ASN A 197 -16.58 -14.63 3.83
CA ASN A 197 -15.72 -14.03 2.81
C ASN A 197 -15.28 -12.61 3.18
N TYR A 198 -15.51 -12.17 4.41
CA TYR A 198 -15.30 -10.78 4.83
C TYR A 198 -13.84 -10.35 4.75
N LEU A 199 -12.92 -11.17 5.31
CA LEU A 199 -11.49 -10.86 5.28
C LEU A 199 -10.92 -10.87 3.88
N VAL A 200 -11.32 -11.86 3.09
CA VAL A 200 -10.93 -11.96 1.67
C VAL A 200 -11.43 -10.75 0.89
N PHE A 201 -12.70 -10.37 1.08
CA PHE A 201 -13.27 -9.19 0.42
C PHE A 201 -12.53 -7.91 0.82
N LEU A 202 -12.30 -7.72 2.13
CA LEU A 202 -11.56 -6.55 2.63
C LEU A 202 -10.12 -6.50 2.07
N PHE A 203 -9.45 -7.66 1.97
CA PHE A 203 -8.13 -7.76 1.37
C PHE A 203 -8.14 -7.38 -0.11
N MET A 204 -9.16 -7.84 -0.86
CA MET A 204 -9.33 -7.49 -2.28
C MET A 204 -9.63 -6.01 -2.47
N VAL A 205 -10.51 -5.42 -1.63
CA VAL A 205 -10.78 -3.98 -1.65
C VAL A 205 -9.50 -3.18 -1.36
N THR A 206 -8.74 -3.57 -0.36
CA THR A 206 -7.48 -2.90 -0.03
C THR A 206 -6.45 -3.01 -1.16
N SER A 207 -6.32 -4.19 -1.79
CA SER A 207 -5.44 -4.40 -2.94
C SER A 207 -5.89 -3.57 -4.15
N PHE A 208 -7.19 -3.47 -4.38
CA PHE A 208 -7.77 -2.62 -5.43
C PHE A 208 -7.50 -1.13 -5.16
N LEU A 209 -7.63 -0.68 -3.91
CA LEU A 209 -7.30 0.69 -3.54
C LEU A 209 -5.82 1.02 -3.78
N TYR A 210 -4.89 0.08 -3.51
CA TYR A 210 -3.48 0.27 -3.85
C TYR A 210 -3.26 0.36 -5.37
N LEU A 211 -3.96 -0.45 -6.15
CA LEU A 211 -3.91 -0.39 -7.60
C LEU A 211 -4.42 0.96 -8.13
N VAL A 212 -5.61 1.37 -7.72
CA VAL A 212 -6.22 2.65 -8.11
C VAL A 212 -5.33 3.82 -7.69
N ASN A 213 -4.75 3.76 -6.47
CA ASN A 213 -3.85 4.77 -5.99
C ASN A 213 -2.59 4.89 -6.84
N SER A 214 -1.88 3.79 -7.13
CA SER A 214 -0.63 3.84 -7.89
C SER A 214 -0.84 4.34 -9.34
N VAL A 215 -1.92 3.94 -9.98
CA VAL A 215 -2.29 4.43 -11.32
C VAL A 215 -2.80 5.86 -11.25
N GLY A 216 -3.69 6.16 -10.30
CA GLY A 216 -4.30 7.48 -10.13
C GLY A 216 -3.29 8.58 -9.83
N GLN A 217 -2.21 8.27 -9.09
CA GLN A 217 -1.16 9.25 -8.80
C GLN A 217 -0.38 9.68 -10.04
N ILE A 218 -0.21 8.83 -11.05
CA ILE A 218 0.41 9.23 -12.33
C ILE A 218 -0.43 10.34 -12.99
N PHE A 219 -1.76 10.17 -13.00
CA PHE A 219 -2.67 11.19 -13.54
C PHE A 219 -2.76 12.44 -12.67
N LEU A 220 -2.71 12.26 -11.34
CA LEU A 220 -2.72 13.39 -10.40
C LEU A 220 -1.50 14.29 -10.60
N VAL A 221 -0.31 13.72 -10.70
CA VAL A 221 0.93 14.50 -10.93
C VAL A 221 0.92 15.13 -12.33
N ASP A 222 0.42 14.42 -13.34
CA ASP A 222 0.25 14.95 -14.69
C ASP A 222 -0.65 16.20 -14.71
N SER A 223 -1.76 16.17 -13.98
CA SER A 223 -2.67 17.30 -13.85
C SER A 223 -2.07 18.48 -13.07
N LEU A 224 -1.24 18.21 -12.07
CA LEU A 224 -0.62 19.24 -11.22
C LEU A 224 0.57 19.92 -11.90
N LEU A 225 1.37 19.18 -12.65
CA LEU A 225 2.50 19.74 -13.41
C LEU A 225 2.07 20.37 -14.74
N GLY A 226 0.87 20.07 -15.21
CA GLY A 226 0.28 20.67 -16.42
C GLY A 226 0.96 20.31 -17.75
N ASN A 227 1.95 19.41 -17.78
CA ASN A 227 2.82 19.19 -18.94
C ASN A 227 3.27 17.74 -19.08
N ASP A 228 2.38 16.85 -19.59
CA ASP A 228 2.76 15.50 -20.05
C ASP A 228 3.72 14.70 -19.13
N PHE A 229 3.50 14.75 -17.82
CA PHE A 229 4.27 13.97 -16.85
C PHE A 229 4.31 12.47 -17.20
N LYS A 230 3.28 11.96 -17.83
CA LYS A 230 3.18 10.56 -18.28
C LYS A 230 4.34 10.15 -19.18
N THR A 231 4.88 11.06 -19.98
CA THR A 231 5.96 10.76 -20.92
C THR A 231 7.35 11.05 -20.35
N LEU A 232 7.44 11.76 -19.23
CA LEU A 232 8.71 12.18 -18.60
C LEU A 232 9.69 11.02 -18.42
N GLY A 233 9.23 9.92 -17.83
CA GLY A 233 10.11 8.78 -17.56
C GLY A 233 10.54 8.03 -18.80
N PHE A 234 9.75 8.01 -19.86
CA PHE A 234 10.18 7.43 -21.14
C PHE A 234 11.32 8.25 -21.75
N HIS A 235 11.23 9.58 -21.71
CA HIS A 235 12.30 10.46 -22.16
C HIS A 235 13.57 10.30 -21.30
N PHE A 236 13.39 10.21 -19.98
CA PHE A 236 14.48 9.97 -19.03
C PHE A 236 15.17 8.62 -19.29
N LEU A 237 14.43 7.54 -19.43
CA LEU A 237 14.97 6.20 -19.71
C LEU A 237 15.69 6.18 -21.07
N ARG A 238 15.11 6.82 -22.09
CA ARG A 238 15.73 6.91 -23.42
C ARG A 238 17.09 7.64 -23.37
N ALA A 239 17.16 8.76 -22.65
CA ALA A 239 18.42 9.50 -22.45
C ALA A 239 19.44 8.64 -21.70
N LEU A 240 19.01 7.95 -20.63
CA LEU A 240 19.87 7.06 -19.84
C LEU A 240 20.45 5.92 -20.69
N PHE A 241 19.64 5.26 -21.54
CA PHE A 241 20.12 4.20 -22.41
C PHE A 241 21.04 4.69 -23.54
N ARG A 242 20.95 5.97 -23.93
CA ARG A 242 21.84 6.58 -24.91
C ARG A 242 23.11 7.16 -24.28
N GLY A 243 23.21 7.21 -22.96
CA GLY A 243 24.32 7.86 -22.26
C GLY A 243 24.32 9.40 -22.40
N GLU A 244 23.17 9.99 -22.74
CA GLU A 244 22.97 11.42 -22.88
C GLU A 244 22.60 12.05 -21.54
N ALA A 245 23.03 13.30 -21.29
CA ALA A 245 22.56 14.05 -20.14
C ALA A 245 21.05 14.35 -20.31
N PHE A 246 20.24 13.93 -19.33
CA PHE A 246 18.83 14.27 -19.35
C PHE A 246 18.63 15.68 -18.79
N GLU A 247 18.07 16.55 -19.62
CA GLU A 247 17.64 17.91 -19.27
C GLU A 247 16.29 18.19 -19.92
N ASP A 248 15.31 18.56 -19.10
CA ASP A 248 13.97 18.90 -19.57
C ASP A 248 13.72 20.40 -19.32
N HIS A 249 14.12 21.21 -20.27
CA HIS A 249 13.98 22.67 -20.17
C HIS A 249 12.53 23.13 -20.24
N PHE A 250 11.64 22.32 -20.80
CA PHE A 250 10.25 22.70 -20.97
C PHE A 250 9.44 22.51 -19.67
N ARG A 251 9.59 21.35 -19.02
CA ARG A 251 8.87 21.04 -17.78
C ARG A 251 9.56 21.63 -16.53
N PHE A 252 10.89 21.63 -16.53
CA PHE A 252 11.69 22.10 -15.39
C PHE A 252 12.70 23.15 -15.83
N PRO A 253 12.23 24.33 -16.32
CA PRO A 253 13.14 25.37 -16.77
C PRO A 253 13.99 25.85 -15.60
N ARG A 254 15.31 25.97 -15.87
CA ARG A 254 16.29 26.43 -14.89
C ARG A 254 16.50 27.94 -14.96
N VAL A 255 16.13 28.54 -16.08
CA VAL A 255 16.19 29.98 -16.32
C VAL A 255 14.81 30.46 -16.76
N THR A 256 14.30 31.47 -16.10
CA THR A 256 12.95 32.01 -16.28
C THR A 256 12.99 33.51 -16.25
N PHE A 257 11.88 34.16 -16.57
CA PHE A 257 11.73 35.60 -16.51
C PHE A 257 10.65 35.99 -15.47
N CYS A 258 10.86 37.18 -14.86
CA CYS A 258 9.94 37.71 -13.89
C CYS A 258 9.72 39.20 -14.18
N ASP A 259 8.49 39.65 -14.18
CA ASP A 259 8.11 41.05 -14.31
C ASP A 259 7.85 41.66 -12.94
N LEU A 260 8.72 42.62 -12.57
CA LEU A 260 8.65 43.31 -11.28
C LEU A 260 8.08 44.72 -11.49
N ASP A 261 6.94 45.00 -10.88
CA ASP A 261 6.35 46.34 -10.88
C ASP A 261 6.69 47.09 -9.59
N ILE A 262 7.49 48.13 -9.73
CA ILE A 262 7.89 48.99 -8.61
C ILE A 262 7.12 50.32 -8.73
N ARG A 263 6.31 50.62 -7.71
CA ARG A 263 5.59 51.90 -7.59
C ARG A 263 6.51 52.94 -6.91
N GLN A 264 6.86 53.96 -7.62
CA GLN A 264 7.56 55.13 -7.08
C GLN A 264 6.63 56.35 -7.18
N MET A 265 6.10 56.79 -6.04
CA MET A 265 5.09 57.86 -5.96
C MET A 265 3.86 57.55 -6.85
N THR A 266 3.66 58.32 -7.90
CA THR A 266 2.53 58.17 -8.85
C THR A 266 2.85 57.27 -10.03
N ASN A 267 4.12 56.95 -10.28
CA ASN A 267 4.57 56.18 -11.44
C ASN A 267 4.80 54.72 -11.06
N VAL A 268 4.49 53.83 -12.02
CA VAL A 268 4.79 52.40 -11.92
C VAL A 268 5.90 52.09 -12.94
N GLN A 269 7.02 51.57 -12.46
CA GLN A 269 8.14 51.13 -13.32
C GLN A 269 8.10 49.62 -13.37
N THR A 270 8.02 49.05 -14.57
CA THR A 270 8.07 47.62 -14.82
C THR A 270 9.49 47.22 -15.22
N TRP A 271 10.05 46.28 -14.48
CA TRP A 271 11.33 45.67 -14.76
C TRP A 271 11.14 44.19 -15.09
N THR A 272 11.65 43.76 -16.25
CA THR A 272 11.75 42.34 -16.58
C THR A 272 13.14 41.84 -16.22
N VAL A 273 13.23 40.92 -15.28
CA VAL A 273 14.51 40.36 -14.83
C VAL A 273 14.60 38.86 -15.19
N GLN A 274 15.82 38.43 -15.51
CA GLN A 274 16.09 37.01 -15.72
C GLN A 274 16.41 36.34 -14.38
N CYS A 275 15.76 35.27 -14.07
CA CYS A 275 15.92 34.52 -12.81
C CYS A 275 16.40 33.09 -13.06
N SER A 276 17.33 32.63 -12.26
CA SER A 276 17.72 31.23 -12.18
C SER A 276 16.89 30.53 -11.10
N LEU A 277 16.39 29.33 -11.41
CA LEU A 277 15.61 28.48 -10.50
C LEU A 277 16.43 27.22 -10.15
N PRO A 278 17.35 27.27 -9.18
CA PRO A 278 18.13 26.08 -8.78
C PRO A 278 17.28 24.96 -8.24
N ILE A 279 16.12 25.28 -7.69
CA ILE A 279 15.15 24.29 -7.16
C ILE A 279 14.67 23.31 -8.24
N ASN A 280 14.53 23.78 -9.50
CA ASN A 280 14.04 22.95 -10.60
C ASN A 280 15.02 21.85 -11.01
N LEU A 281 16.32 22.03 -10.76
CA LEU A 281 17.31 20.97 -10.93
C LEU A 281 17.02 19.76 -10.02
N PHE A 282 16.62 20.02 -8.78
CA PHE A 282 16.24 18.96 -7.82
C PHE A 282 14.88 18.37 -8.18
N ASN A 283 13.90 19.23 -8.49
CA ASN A 283 12.55 18.79 -8.88
C ASN A 283 12.62 17.84 -10.09
N GLU A 284 13.36 18.17 -11.13
CA GLU A 284 13.53 17.35 -12.32
C GLU A 284 13.99 15.93 -11.97
N LYS A 285 15.05 15.79 -11.15
CA LYS A 285 15.58 14.47 -10.77
C LYS A 285 14.61 13.70 -9.86
N LEU A 286 14.01 14.39 -8.89
CA LEU A 286 13.05 13.76 -7.96
C LEU A 286 11.77 13.31 -8.68
N PHE A 287 11.25 14.07 -9.63
CA PHE A 287 10.09 13.67 -10.41
C PHE A 287 10.39 12.52 -11.38
N CYS A 288 11.61 12.43 -11.93
CA CYS A 288 12.03 11.25 -12.70
C CYS A 288 12.04 9.98 -11.82
N ILE A 289 12.63 10.07 -10.63
CA ILE A 289 12.64 8.92 -9.68
C ILE A 289 11.21 8.59 -9.21
N ASN A 290 10.41 9.60 -8.91
CA ASN A 290 9.00 9.42 -8.54
C ASN A 290 8.20 8.72 -9.65
N TRP A 291 8.40 9.12 -10.90
CA TRP A 291 7.75 8.47 -12.05
C TRP A 291 8.11 6.99 -12.14
N LEU A 292 9.41 6.66 -12.04
CA LEU A 292 9.87 5.28 -12.05
C LEU A 292 9.24 4.47 -10.90
N MET A 293 9.19 5.06 -9.71
CA MET A 293 8.55 4.44 -8.54
C MET A 293 7.07 4.20 -8.78
N LEU A 294 6.32 5.17 -9.30
CA LEU A 294 4.89 5.06 -9.56
C LEU A 294 4.58 3.99 -10.60
N VAL A 295 5.31 3.97 -11.73
CA VAL A 295 5.14 2.96 -12.79
C VAL A 295 5.49 1.56 -12.28
N PHE A 296 6.60 1.41 -11.56
CA PHE A 296 6.96 0.16 -10.92
C PHE A 296 5.85 -0.33 -9.98
N MET A 297 5.34 0.55 -9.12
CA MET A 297 4.24 0.20 -8.20
C MET A 297 2.94 -0.11 -8.92
N ALA A 298 2.62 0.58 -10.01
CA ALA A 298 1.44 0.27 -10.82
C ALA A 298 1.52 -1.14 -11.41
N ILE A 299 2.68 -1.55 -11.94
CA ILE A 299 2.92 -2.90 -12.47
C ILE A 299 2.81 -3.95 -11.35
N VAL A 300 3.48 -3.74 -10.22
CA VAL A 300 3.49 -4.67 -9.08
C VAL A 300 2.09 -4.82 -8.48
N ASN A 301 1.36 -3.71 -8.27
CA ASN A 301 0.01 -3.75 -7.71
C ASN A 301 -0.98 -4.41 -8.68
N THR A 302 -0.88 -4.15 -9.99
CA THR A 302 -1.72 -4.79 -11.02
C THR A 302 -1.49 -6.31 -11.04
N THR A 303 -0.24 -6.72 -11.12
CA THR A 303 0.13 -8.14 -11.15
C THR A 303 -0.32 -8.86 -9.89
N SER A 304 -0.12 -8.24 -8.72
CA SER A 304 -0.57 -8.77 -7.44
C SER A 304 -2.09 -8.87 -7.34
N PHE A 305 -2.80 -7.84 -7.76
CA PHE A 305 -4.25 -7.83 -7.75
C PHE A 305 -4.82 -8.94 -8.63
N LEU A 306 -4.34 -9.07 -9.86
CA LEU A 306 -4.76 -10.12 -10.80
C LEU A 306 -4.44 -11.52 -10.25
N TYR A 307 -3.24 -11.73 -9.71
CA TYR A 307 -2.85 -13.00 -9.11
C TYR A 307 -3.77 -13.39 -7.95
N ASN A 308 -4.03 -12.46 -7.03
CA ASN A 308 -4.90 -12.70 -5.87
C ASN A 308 -6.35 -12.92 -6.32
N PHE A 309 -6.84 -12.14 -7.28
CA PHE A 309 -8.17 -12.29 -7.85
C PHE A 309 -8.36 -13.69 -8.43
N VAL A 310 -7.48 -14.12 -9.33
CA VAL A 310 -7.52 -15.45 -9.92
C VAL A 310 -7.40 -16.55 -8.85
N SER A 311 -6.54 -16.36 -7.83
CA SER A 311 -6.32 -17.36 -6.77
C SER A 311 -7.57 -17.54 -5.89
N ILE A 312 -8.32 -16.49 -5.63
CA ILE A 312 -9.53 -16.51 -4.80
C ILE A 312 -10.74 -17.07 -5.55
N PHE A 313 -10.87 -16.75 -6.85
CA PHE A 313 -12.02 -17.20 -7.64
C PHE A 313 -11.92 -18.64 -8.15
N LEU A 314 -10.73 -19.28 -8.08
CA LEU A 314 -10.56 -20.68 -8.49
C LEU A 314 -10.68 -21.63 -7.29
N PRO A 315 -11.86 -22.31 -7.11
CA PRO A 315 -12.09 -23.19 -5.97
C PRO A 315 -11.15 -24.40 -5.94
N PHE A 316 -10.70 -24.86 -7.11
CA PHE A 316 -9.70 -25.92 -7.24
C PHE A 316 -8.36 -25.57 -6.56
N ARG A 317 -7.96 -24.30 -6.59
CA ARG A 317 -6.72 -23.85 -5.91
C ARG A 317 -6.84 -23.93 -4.39
N HIS A 318 -8.01 -23.60 -3.81
CA HIS A 318 -8.24 -23.70 -2.37
C HIS A 318 -8.11 -25.14 -1.88
N ARG A 319 -8.73 -26.08 -2.58
CA ARG A 319 -8.66 -27.50 -2.25
C ARG A 319 -7.21 -28.00 -2.34
N ASN A 320 -6.53 -27.77 -3.45
CA ASN A 320 -5.14 -28.22 -3.65
C ASN A 320 -4.17 -27.57 -2.64
N TYR A 321 -4.45 -26.34 -2.24
CA TYR A 321 -3.62 -25.66 -1.26
C TYR A 321 -3.73 -26.30 0.14
N VAL A 322 -4.94 -26.60 0.60
CA VAL A 322 -5.15 -27.28 1.90
C VAL A 322 -4.66 -28.73 1.83
N ARG A 323 -4.92 -29.44 0.72
CA ARG A 323 -4.48 -30.81 0.48
C ARG A 323 -2.97 -30.97 0.62
N LYS A 324 -2.19 -30.00 0.11
CA LYS A 324 -0.72 -29.99 0.27
C LYS A 324 -0.26 -30.11 1.72
N PHE A 325 -0.99 -29.51 2.66
CA PHE A 325 -0.65 -29.59 4.09
C PHE A 325 -1.12 -30.89 4.74
N LEU A 326 -2.22 -31.48 4.27
CA LEU A 326 -2.69 -32.77 4.75
C LEU A 326 -1.82 -33.93 4.27
N ASP A 327 -1.28 -33.85 3.06
CA ASP A 327 -0.35 -34.85 2.50
C ASP A 327 1.01 -34.84 3.22
N PHE A 328 1.41 -33.72 3.87
CA PHE A 328 2.71 -33.58 4.54
C PHE A 328 2.92 -34.55 5.72
N GLU A 329 1.87 -35.01 6.41
CA GLU A 329 1.94 -35.94 7.55
C GLU A 329 1.48 -37.37 7.19
N GLY A 330 1.31 -37.70 5.89
CA GLY A 330 0.84 -39.04 5.47
C GLY A 330 -0.56 -39.41 6.00
N ILE A 331 -1.36 -38.41 6.39
CA ILE A 331 -2.70 -38.62 7.00
C ILE A 331 -3.64 -39.38 6.04
N ARG A 332 -3.37 -39.34 4.74
CA ARG A 332 -4.13 -40.05 3.71
C ARG A 332 -3.77 -41.53 3.63
N GLU A 333 -2.52 -41.91 3.91
CA GLU A 333 -2.06 -43.28 3.80
C GLU A 333 -2.45 -44.15 5.00
N GLY A 334 -2.94 -43.55 6.09
CA GLY A 334 -3.19 -44.22 7.37
C GLY A 334 -4.63 -44.64 7.67
N ARG A 335 -5.59 -44.53 6.75
CA ARG A 335 -6.97 -44.96 6.95
C ARG A 335 -7.28 -46.17 6.06
N PRO A 336 -7.15 -47.38 6.56
CA PRO A 336 -7.40 -48.62 5.79
C PRO A 336 -8.86 -48.90 5.48
N ASP A 337 -9.81 -48.19 6.13
CA ASP A 337 -11.26 -48.58 6.10
C ASP A 337 -12.16 -47.59 5.34
N THR A 338 -11.66 -46.52 4.74
CA THR A 338 -12.50 -45.57 3.99
C THR A 338 -12.29 -45.69 2.48
N THR A 339 -13.38 -45.64 1.72
CA THR A 339 -13.34 -45.59 0.26
C THR A 339 -12.76 -44.23 -0.17
N GLN A 340 -11.96 -44.21 -1.19
CA GLN A 340 -11.26 -42.99 -1.73
C GLN A 340 -12.25 -41.84 -2.01
N SER A 341 -13.52 -42.15 -2.29
CA SER A 341 -14.60 -41.17 -2.50
C SER A 341 -15.07 -40.49 -1.20
N GLU A 342 -15.11 -41.22 -0.07
CA GLU A 342 -15.52 -40.66 1.23
C GLU A 342 -14.49 -39.70 1.80
N ASP A 343 -13.20 -39.99 1.60
CA ASP A 343 -12.12 -39.10 2.03
C ASP A 343 -12.11 -37.81 1.18
N GLU A 344 -12.39 -37.88 -0.11
CA GLU A 344 -12.54 -36.68 -0.96
C GLU A 344 -13.73 -35.83 -0.60
N GLU A 345 -14.85 -36.43 -0.23
CA GLU A 345 -16.03 -35.70 0.23
C GLU A 345 -15.75 -35.01 1.58
N LEU A 346 -15.06 -35.69 2.48
CA LEU A 346 -14.71 -35.15 3.79
C LEU A 346 -13.73 -33.96 3.66
N GLU A 347 -12.73 -34.05 2.75
CA GLU A 347 -11.83 -32.94 2.41
C GLU A 347 -12.62 -31.75 1.84
N ASN A 348 -13.54 -31.99 0.92
CA ASN A 348 -14.34 -30.93 0.32
C ASN A 348 -15.18 -30.22 1.38
N ASN A 349 -15.84 -30.99 2.26
CA ASN A 349 -16.63 -30.43 3.35
C ASN A 349 -15.77 -29.63 4.35
N PHE A 350 -14.53 -30.07 4.64
CA PHE A 350 -13.59 -29.33 5.47
C PHE A 350 -13.19 -28.00 4.83
N VAL A 351 -12.88 -27.99 3.52
CA VAL A 351 -12.41 -26.78 2.83
C VAL A 351 -13.57 -25.80 2.58
N PHE A 352 -14.71 -26.29 2.07
CA PHE A 352 -15.78 -25.40 1.57
C PHE A 352 -16.86 -25.11 2.62
N GLU A 353 -17.15 -26.03 3.56
CA GLU A 353 -18.15 -25.80 4.60
C GLU A 353 -17.55 -25.28 5.90
N TYR A 354 -16.45 -25.92 6.37
CA TYR A 354 -15.84 -25.56 7.65
C TYR A 354 -14.91 -24.35 7.51
N LEU A 355 -13.82 -24.43 6.72
CA LEU A 355 -12.85 -23.33 6.56
C LEU A 355 -13.46 -22.17 5.78
N ARG A 356 -14.15 -22.42 4.69
CA ARG A 356 -14.62 -21.44 3.72
C ARG A 356 -13.45 -20.55 3.20
N HIS A 357 -13.77 -19.49 2.48
CA HIS A 357 -12.74 -18.62 1.89
C HIS A 357 -11.88 -17.90 2.94
N ASP A 358 -12.48 -17.39 4.04
CA ASP A 358 -11.73 -16.67 5.09
C ASP A 358 -10.79 -17.60 5.86
N GLY A 359 -11.17 -18.85 6.14
CA GLY A 359 -10.30 -19.83 6.79
C GLY A 359 -9.10 -20.20 5.92
N VAL A 360 -9.32 -20.46 4.64
CA VAL A 360 -8.24 -20.74 3.67
C VAL A 360 -7.34 -19.52 3.51
N PHE A 361 -7.90 -18.32 3.47
CA PHE A 361 -7.13 -17.07 3.42
C PHE A 361 -6.23 -16.90 4.66
N LEU A 362 -6.76 -17.17 5.86
CA LEU A 362 -5.96 -17.09 7.10
C LEU A 362 -4.81 -18.09 7.10
N ILE A 363 -5.04 -19.32 6.64
CA ILE A 363 -3.98 -20.33 6.48
C ILE A 363 -2.94 -19.88 5.47
N TRP A 364 -3.36 -19.36 4.31
CA TRP A 364 -2.48 -18.81 3.29
C TRP A 364 -1.65 -17.66 3.85
N PHE A 365 -2.30 -16.77 4.60
CA PHE A 365 -1.64 -15.60 5.18
C PHE A 365 -0.61 -16.02 6.23
N LEU A 366 -0.94 -16.99 7.06
CA LEU A 366 -0.08 -17.58 8.07
C LEU A 366 1.14 -18.26 7.43
N SER A 367 0.92 -19.11 6.44
CA SER A 367 2.00 -19.80 5.71
C SER A 367 2.98 -18.84 5.02
N ASN A 368 2.49 -17.70 4.49
CA ASN A 368 3.34 -16.71 3.82
C ASN A 368 4.10 -15.79 4.78
N LYS A 369 3.66 -15.68 6.02
CA LYS A 369 4.21 -14.74 7.02
C LYS A 369 5.04 -15.39 8.09
N THR A 370 4.77 -16.64 8.39
CA THR A 370 5.52 -17.45 9.34
C THR A 370 6.23 -18.59 8.61
N ASN A 371 6.37 -19.73 9.25
CA ASN A 371 6.95 -20.93 8.64
C ASN A 371 5.84 -21.82 8.06
N GLN A 372 6.07 -22.42 6.89
CA GLN A 372 5.15 -23.39 6.28
C GLN A 372 4.91 -24.61 7.17
N VAL A 373 5.91 -25.01 7.98
CA VAL A 373 5.79 -26.12 8.94
C VAL A 373 4.76 -25.81 10.02
N ILE A 374 4.82 -24.61 10.60
CA ILE A 374 3.84 -24.15 11.60
C ILE A 374 2.42 -24.11 11.02
N ALA A 375 2.30 -23.60 9.78
CA ALA A 375 1.01 -23.57 9.09
C ALA A 375 0.48 -25.00 8.85
N ALA A 376 1.34 -25.95 8.48
CA ALA A 376 0.96 -27.36 8.32
C ALA A 376 0.47 -27.96 9.63
N GLU A 377 1.17 -27.80 10.73
CA GLU A 377 0.78 -28.30 12.04
C GLU A 377 -0.57 -27.75 12.51
N ILE A 378 -0.83 -26.45 12.27
CA ILE A 378 -2.13 -25.83 12.59
C ILE A 378 -3.25 -26.45 11.74
N VAL A 379 -3.04 -26.61 10.43
CA VAL A 379 -4.04 -27.22 9.53
C VAL A 379 -4.34 -28.64 9.94
N ILE A 380 -3.32 -29.43 10.26
CA ILE A 380 -3.45 -30.82 10.69
C ILE A 380 -4.21 -30.94 12.01
N LYS A 381 -3.91 -30.09 12.98
CA LYS A 381 -4.65 -30.05 14.25
C LYS A 381 -6.11 -29.64 14.05
N LEU A 382 -6.41 -28.64 13.19
CA LEU A 382 -7.76 -28.27 12.81
C LEU A 382 -8.51 -29.43 12.14
N TRP A 383 -7.84 -30.14 11.23
CA TRP A 383 -8.39 -31.32 10.56
C TRP A 383 -8.73 -32.43 11.57
N LYS A 384 -7.80 -32.80 12.44
CA LYS A 384 -8.04 -33.82 13.48
C LYS A 384 -9.25 -33.46 14.36
N MET A 385 -9.38 -32.18 14.71
CA MET A 385 -10.50 -31.67 15.51
C MET A 385 -11.84 -31.71 14.75
N TYR A 386 -11.83 -31.34 13.47
CA TYR A 386 -13.02 -31.40 12.60
C TYR A 386 -13.52 -32.85 12.42
N VAL A 387 -12.61 -33.78 12.12
CA VAL A 387 -12.94 -35.21 11.97
C VAL A 387 -13.54 -35.81 13.26
N LYS A 388 -12.94 -35.50 14.42
CA LYS A 388 -13.43 -35.97 15.73
C LYS A 388 -14.87 -35.50 15.98
N VAL A 389 -15.22 -34.27 15.68
CA VAL A 389 -16.56 -33.72 15.84
C VAL A 389 -17.55 -34.41 14.90
N LYS A 390 -17.19 -34.61 13.62
CA LYS A 390 -18.07 -35.31 12.65
C LYS A 390 -18.33 -36.76 13.02
N THR A 391 -17.33 -37.48 13.50
CA THR A 391 -17.45 -38.89 13.94
C THR A 391 -18.39 -39.01 15.15
N THR A 392 -18.25 -38.12 16.14
CA THR A 392 -19.11 -38.09 17.32
C THR A 392 -20.58 -37.80 16.97
N SER A 393 -20.80 -36.78 16.11
CA SER A 393 -22.16 -36.44 15.64
C SER A 393 -22.81 -37.55 14.81
N GLY A 394 -22.04 -38.29 14.00
CA GLY A 394 -22.53 -39.42 13.23
C GLY A 394 -22.94 -40.60 14.10
N ILE A 395 -22.24 -40.83 15.21
CA ILE A 395 -22.56 -41.89 16.18
C ILE A 395 -23.85 -41.54 16.96
N GLU A 396 -24.03 -40.26 17.35
CA GLU A 396 -25.25 -39.79 18.03
C GLU A 396 -26.50 -39.88 17.13
N MET A 397 -26.37 -39.53 15.84
CA MET A 397 -27.48 -39.66 14.88
C MET A 397 -27.85 -41.12 14.65
N LYS A 398 -26.91 -42.05 14.57
CA LYS A 398 -27.20 -43.49 14.46
C LYS A 398 -27.92 -44.02 15.70
N LYS A 399 -27.48 -43.64 16.91
CA LYS A 399 -28.16 -44.02 18.17
C LYS A 399 -29.59 -43.49 18.27
N ASN A 400 -29.81 -42.22 17.84
CA ASN A 400 -31.17 -41.65 17.89
C ASN A 400 -32.09 -42.27 16.85
N ASN A 401 -31.58 -42.65 15.67
CA ASN A 401 -32.38 -43.37 14.67
C ASN A 401 -32.72 -44.83 15.10
N GLU A 402 -31.81 -45.51 15.78
CA GLU A 402 -32.06 -46.83 16.36
C GLU A 402 -33.06 -46.75 17.52
N ALA A 403 -32.99 -45.68 18.35
CA ALA A 403 -33.95 -45.47 19.44
C ALA A 403 -35.35 -45.02 18.98
N SER A 404 -35.49 -44.50 17.77
CA SER A 404 -36.79 -44.09 17.17
C SER A 404 -37.49 -45.22 16.42
N ASN A 405 -36.78 -46.34 16.19
CA ASN A 405 -37.33 -47.51 15.52
C ASN A 405 -37.78 -48.63 16.51
N TYR A 406 -37.72 -48.38 17.79
CA TYR A 406 -38.31 -49.17 18.87
C TYR A 406 -39.45 -48.38 19.52
#